data_b04a89f02625aeeb7589dbf815ac1ed8
#
_entry.id   b04a89f02625aeeb7589dbf815ac1ed8
#
_cell.length_a   1.000
_cell.length_b   1.000
_cell.length_c   1.000
_cell.angle_alpha   90.00
_cell.angle_beta   90.00
_cell.angle_gamma   90.00
#
_symmetry.space_group_name_H-M   'P 1'
#
loop_
_entity.id
_entity.type
_entity.pdbx_description
1 polymer ?
#
loop_
_entity_poly.entity_id
_entity_poly.type
_entity_poly.pdbx_seq_one_letter_code
_entity_poly.pdbx_strand_id
1 'polypeptide(L)'
;MNKVILSCLMLAVALTASAQGNNTRMGGQDGDYQSLAERVAKIEKKNDMLNVYFNYAASAQASAYDGEWTTHFANKQMRLEIKGNLTDKLFYRLRHRMNKSNAAKGEDNFAKATDIMMVGYNLNDKLSLMGGKMCQIWGGFEFDENPMYIYQYSDMVDNMDNFMAGVVASYKPVPTQEIAVEVSNANNGQLNEDYGNFLMALGPNHEIEPIRPANHPLTFILNWNGSFFNDKFQTRWSWGTQKQAEGRSSQMLILGQRLNLPKLQWYVDYMGAWDGMDRLGIASSEGASVYLSDVEIEDELVQNVRFKDVNYNSFITKLNWQFAPKWNLMLKGTYETASVKNIEMMKNFRKSFGWAGSLEYYPDKTQDFRVFLAYIGHKYNYSEKCRLDDHNTNRIELGFMYRIKCY
;
A
#
# COMPACT_ATOMS: atom_id res chain seq x y z
N MET A 1 17.02 -21.65 -17.34
CA MET A 1 16.46 -20.83 -16.26
C MET A 1 17.40 -20.74 -15.05
N ASN A 2 18.01 -21.82 -14.59
CA ASN A 2 18.88 -21.84 -13.40
C ASN A 2 20.20 -21.05 -13.49
N LYS A 3 20.76 -20.85 -14.67
CA LYS A 3 22.05 -20.13 -14.83
C LYS A 3 21.90 -18.61 -14.73
N VAL A 4 20.78 -18.05 -15.16
CA VAL A 4 20.51 -16.59 -15.08
C VAL A 4 20.25 -16.15 -13.64
N ILE A 5 19.50 -16.95 -12.87
CA ILE A 5 19.23 -16.68 -11.44
C ILE A 5 20.52 -16.75 -10.62
N LEU A 6 21.38 -17.74 -10.91
CA LEU A 6 22.67 -17.88 -10.22
C LEU A 6 23.65 -16.75 -10.58
N SER A 7 23.64 -16.27 -11.82
CA SER A 7 24.45 -15.12 -12.25
C SER A 7 23.99 -13.81 -11.62
N CYS A 8 22.69 -13.58 -11.45
CA CYS A 8 22.15 -12.43 -10.73
C CYS A 8 22.49 -12.47 -9.22
N LEU A 9 22.47 -13.66 -8.62
CA LEU A 9 22.90 -13.85 -7.23
C LEU A 9 24.40 -13.62 -7.03
N MET A 10 25.24 -14.07 -7.96
CA MET A 10 26.70 -13.85 -7.88
C MET A 10 27.09 -12.39 -8.14
N LEU A 11 26.38 -11.67 -9.01
CA LEU A 11 26.58 -10.23 -9.20
C LEU A 11 26.25 -9.44 -7.95
N ALA A 12 25.19 -9.83 -7.22
CA ALA A 12 24.82 -9.23 -5.95
C ALA A 12 25.87 -9.43 -4.84
N VAL A 13 26.55 -10.59 -4.83
CA VAL A 13 27.60 -10.91 -3.85
C VAL A 13 28.92 -10.16 -4.14
N ALA A 14 29.26 -9.92 -5.42
CA ALA A 14 30.47 -9.19 -5.79
C ALA A 14 30.45 -7.69 -5.47
N LEU A 15 29.26 -7.09 -5.26
CA LEU A 15 29.09 -5.69 -4.91
C LEU A 15 29.23 -5.39 -3.41
N THR A 16 29.48 -6.40 -2.56
CA THR A 16 29.51 -6.24 -1.09
C THR A 16 30.85 -5.77 -0.51
N ALA A 17 31.89 -5.53 -1.34
CA ALA A 17 33.26 -5.35 -0.83
C ALA A 17 33.65 -3.92 -0.44
N SER A 18 32.79 -2.91 -0.52
CA SER A 18 33.16 -1.55 -0.09
C SER A 18 31.97 -0.66 0.22
N ALA A 19 31.45 -0.69 1.46
CA ALA A 19 30.73 0.42 2.04
C ALA A 19 30.63 0.32 3.56
N GLN A 20 31.55 0.94 4.24
CA GLN A 20 31.32 1.46 5.60
C GLN A 20 30.74 2.88 5.46
N GLY A 21 29.58 3.15 6.08
CA GLY A 21 29.13 4.50 6.34
C GLY A 21 27.69 4.82 5.93
N ASN A 22 26.94 5.26 6.90
CA ASN A 22 25.60 5.85 6.91
C ASN A 22 24.43 4.93 6.57
N ASN A 23 23.62 4.69 7.58
CA ASN A 23 22.44 3.81 7.57
C ASN A 23 21.23 4.35 6.82
N THR A 24 21.26 5.59 6.32
CA THR A 24 20.19 6.17 5.51
C THR A 24 20.41 5.87 4.03
N ARG A 25 19.46 5.22 3.40
CA ARG A 25 19.55 4.78 2.00
C ARG A 25 18.62 5.61 1.12
N MET A 26 19.09 5.90 -0.09
CA MET A 26 18.25 6.55 -1.10
C MET A 26 17.05 5.66 -1.44
N GLY A 27 15.96 6.29 -1.91
CA GLY A 27 14.72 5.57 -2.16
C GLY A 27 13.81 5.45 -0.93
N GLY A 28 14.16 6.10 0.19
CA GLY A 28 13.27 6.28 1.35
C GLY A 28 13.11 5.07 2.26
N GLN A 29 13.89 4.01 2.04
CA GLN A 29 13.82 2.83 2.88
C GLN A 29 14.98 2.79 3.88
N ASP A 30 14.65 2.57 5.14
CA ASP A 30 15.64 2.37 6.17
C ASP A 30 16.39 1.05 5.98
N GLY A 31 17.69 1.10 6.21
CA GLY A 31 18.54 -0.08 6.11
C GLY A 31 18.40 -1.02 7.30
N ASP A 32 18.22 -0.48 8.48
CA ASP A 32 18.19 -1.24 9.70
C ASP A 32 16.77 -1.78 9.97
N TYR A 33 16.70 -2.92 10.64
CA TYR A 33 15.45 -3.45 11.10
C TYR A 33 14.85 -2.55 12.17
N GLN A 34 13.60 -2.18 12.01
CA GLN A 34 12.85 -1.37 12.95
C GLN A 34 11.55 -2.09 13.30
N SER A 35 11.24 -2.12 14.59
CA SER A 35 9.94 -2.59 15.08
C SER A 35 8.81 -1.70 14.56
N LEU A 36 7.58 -2.20 14.66
CA LEU A 36 6.39 -1.45 14.27
C LEU A 36 6.30 -0.11 15.01
N ALA A 37 6.53 -0.12 16.33
CA ALA A 37 6.52 1.10 17.14
C ALA A 37 7.60 2.10 16.71
N GLU A 38 8.81 1.64 16.43
CA GLU A 38 9.91 2.47 15.93
C GLU A 38 9.60 3.04 14.55
N ARG A 39 9.03 2.25 13.63
CA ARG A 39 8.61 2.73 12.30
C ARG A 39 7.53 3.80 12.38
N VAL A 40 6.56 3.64 13.29
CA VAL A 40 5.48 4.59 13.51
C VAL A 40 5.98 5.86 14.18
N ALA A 41 6.83 5.74 15.20
CA ALA A 41 7.33 6.84 16.02
C ALA A 41 8.65 7.43 15.54
N LYS A 42 9.26 6.93 14.45
CA LYS A 42 10.58 7.37 13.99
C LYS A 42 10.72 8.88 13.95
N ILE A 43 11.54 9.41 14.84
CA ILE A 43 11.83 10.83 14.99
C ILE A 43 13.26 11.07 14.53
N GLU A 44 13.43 11.91 13.53
CA GLU A 44 14.73 12.41 13.11
C GLU A 44 15.06 13.64 13.95
N LYS A 45 15.90 13.46 14.92
CA LYS A 45 16.10 14.38 16.04
C LYS A 45 16.34 15.85 15.70
N LYS A 46 15.42 16.72 16.11
CA LYS A 46 15.70 18.04 16.68
C LYS A 46 15.11 18.17 18.07
N ASN A 47 13.92 17.64 18.27
CA ASN A 47 13.20 17.67 19.53
C ASN A 47 12.45 16.33 19.66
N ASP A 48 12.66 15.62 20.76
CA ASP A 48 12.02 14.33 20.95
C ASP A 48 10.50 14.48 21.19
N MET A 49 10.04 15.62 21.69
CA MET A 49 8.64 15.85 22.05
C MET A 49 7.76 16.29 20.89
N LEU A 50 8.27 17.13 19.99
CA LEU A 50 7.49 17.70 18.89
C LEU A 50 8.36 17.83 17.63
N ASN A 51 7.97 17.15 16.56
CA ASN A 51 8.58 17.29 15.26
C ASN A 51 7.47 17.51 14.21
N VAL A 52 7.59 18.58 13.44
CA VAL A 52 6.62 18.99 12.43
C VAL A 52 7.27 18.91 11.05
N TYR A 53 6.64 18.16 10.17
CA TYR A 53 7.08 17.98 8.79
C TYR A 53 5.98 18.38 7.83
N PHE A 54 6.37 19.04 6.75
CA PHE A 54 5.51 19.29 5.63
C PHE A 54 6.08 18.54 4.41
N ASN A 55 5.32 17.57 3.93
CA ASN A 55 5.71 16.74 2.78
C ASN A 55 5.03 17.30 1.53
N TYR A 56 5.82 17.71 0.54
CA TYR A 56 5.33 18.26 -0.70
C TYR A 56 5.99 17.58 -1.90
N ALA A 57 5.19 17.21 -2.89
CA ALA A 57 5.67 16.66 -4.15
C ALA A 57 4.81 17.17 -5.31
N ALA A 58 5.47 17.61 -6.37
CA ALA A 58 4.83 18.06 -7.61
C ALA A 58 5.62 17.59 -8.83
N SER A 59 4.93 17.43 -9.95
CA SER A 59 5.54 17.02 -11.22
C SER A 59 4.82 17.58 -12.42
N ALA A 60 5.58 17.80 -13.49
CA ALA A 60 5.05 17.87 -14.84
C ALA A 60 4.85 16.44 -15.35
N GLN A 61 3.68 16.14 -15.86
CA GLN A 61 3.30 14.80 -16.30
C GLN A 61 2.85 14.82 -17.74
N ALA A 62 3.27 13.80 -18.50
CA ALA A 62 2.68 13.41 -19.76
C ALA A 62 2.08 12.01 -19.55
N SER A 63 0.77 11.89 -19.66
CA SER A 63 0.02 10.65 -19.46
C SER A 63 -0.67 10.21 -20.74
N ALA A 64 -0.67 8.91 -21.01
CA ALA A 64 -1.35 8.32 -22.14
C ALA A 64 -2.30 7.21 -21.71
N TYR A 65 -3.44 7.15 -22.36
CA TYR A 65 -4.37 6.03 -22.36
C TYR A 65 -4.48 5.54 -23.81
N ASP A 66 -4.15 4.28 -24.05
CA ASP A 66 -4.12 3.64 -25.38
C ASP A 66 -3.42 4.48 -26.48
N GLY A 67 -2.34 5.17 -26.11
CA GLY A 67 -1.53 5.96 -27.01
C GLY A 67 -1.93 7.43 -27.16
N GLU A 68 -3.06 7.86 -26.61
CA GLU A 68 -3.47 9.27 -26.59
C GLU A 68 -2.83 10.02 -25.42
N TRP A 69 -1.97 10.98 -25.72
CA TRP A 69 -1.18 11.71 -24.73
C TRP A 69 -1.81 13.03 -24.32
N THR A 70 -1.83 13.27 -23.02
CA THR A 70 -2.20 14.54 -22.38
C THR A 70 -1.09 15.02 -21.45
N THR A 71 -0.98 16.33 -21.24
CA THR A 71 0.04 16.92 -20.38
C THR A 71 -0.56 17.84 -19.34
N HIS A 72 -0.05 17.79 -18.11
CA HIS A 72 -0.49 18.66 -17.03
C HIS A 72 0.57 18.77 -15.91
N PHE A 73 0.42 19.75 -15.04
CA PHE A 73 1.15 19.82 -13.78
C PHE A 73 0.31 19.20 -12.66
N ALA A 74 0.89 18.33 -11.85
CA ALA A 74 0.21 17.65 -10.77
C ALA A 74 0.87 17.92 -9.41
N ASN A 75 0.05 18.22 -8.41
CA ASN A 75 0.43 18.08 -7.02
C ASN A 75 0.24 16.61 -6.61
N LYS A 76 1.33 15.90 -6.41
CA LYS A 76 1.30 14.47 -6.05
C LYS A 76 1.03 14.27 -4.56
N GLN A 77 1.60 15.12 -3.73
CA GLN A 77 1.49 14.99 -2.28
C GLN A 77 1.54 16.35 -1.59
N MET A 78 0.68 16.51 -0.60
CA MET A 78 0.65 17.68 0.28
C MET A 78 0.17 17.22 1.65
N ARG A 79 1.12 16.93 2.56
CA ARG A 79 0.81 16.33 3.87
C ARG A 79 1.51 17.05 4.99
N LEU A 80 0.76 17.35 6.05
CA LEU A 80 1.28 17.73 7.36
C LEU A 80 1.48 16.47 8.20
N GLU A 81 2.65 16.32 8.80
CA GLU A 81 2.95 15.23 9.73
C GLU A 81 3.53 15.82 11.02
N ILE A 82 2.95 15.44 12.14
CA ILE A 82 3.38 15.82 13.49
C ILE A 82 3.59 14.54 14.28
N LYS A 83 4.75 14.39 14.92
CA LYS A 83 5.07 13.22 15.74
C LYS A 83 6.08 13.53 16.81
N GLY A 84 6.06 12.78 17.90
CA GLY A 84 6.98 12.95 18.99
C GLY A 84 6.83 11.91 20.09
N ASN A 85 7.79 11.94 21.03
CA ASN A 85 7.77 11.21 22.29
C ASN A 85 7.44 12.19 23.41
N LEU A 86 6.28 12.05 24.03
CA LEU A 86 5.89 12.87 25.20
C LEU A 86 6.67 12.47 26.45
N THR A 87 7.02 11.18 26.53
CA THR A 87 7.88 10.58 27.56
C THR A 87 8.70 9.47 26.90
N ASP A 88 9.61 8.83 27.65
CA ASP A 88 10.37 7.66 27.17
C ASP A 88 9.47 6.49 26.73
N LYS A 89 8.21 6.47 27.19
CA LYS A 89 7.25 5.40 26.90
C LYS A 89 6.09 5.84 26.02
N LEU A 90 5.67 7.10 26.06
CA LEU A 90 4.49 7.60 25.41
C LEU A 90 4.88 8.36 24.13
N PHE A 91 4.38 7.90 22.98
CA PHE A 91 4.60 8.52 21.67
C PHE A 91 3.29 8.76 20.93
N TYR A 92 3.31 9.65 19.96
CA TYR A 92 2.15 9.97 19.14
C TYR A 92 2.54 10.29 17.70
N ARG A 93 1.56 10.18 16.79
CA ARG A 93 1.70 10.58 15.40
C ARG A 93 0.37 11.08 14.85
N LEU A 94 0.44 12.21 14.16
CA LEU A 94 -0.64 12.75 13.32
C LEU A 94 -0.11 12.90 11.91
N ARG A 95 -0.90 12.49 10.91
CA ARG A 95 -0.65 12.74 9.49
C ARG A 95 -1.94 13.11 8.79
N HIS A 96 -1.95 14.28 8.18
CA HIS A 96 -3.13 14.84 7.52
C HIS A 96 -2.80 15.27 6.10
N ARG A 97 -3.67 14.92 5.13
CA ARG A 97 -3.55 15.32 3.72
C ARG A 97 -4.27 16.63 3.51
N MET A 98 -3.54 17.68 3.12
CA MET A 98 -4.12 19.00 2.90
C MET A 98 -4.87 19.13 1.56
N ASN A 99 -4.76 18.14 0.69
CA ASN A 99 -5.40 18.08 -0.63
C ASN A 99 -6.55 17.05 -0.71
N LYS A 100 -7.13 16.66 0.42
CA LYS A 100 -8.32 15.80 0.50
C LYS A 100 -9.43 16.47 1.31
N SER A 101 -10.65 15.95 1.18
CA SER A 101 -11.82 16.44 1.91
C SER A 101 -11.67 16.29 3.42
N ASN A 102 -12.08 17.32 4.15
CA ASN A 102 -12.17 17.33 5.62
C ASN A 102 -13.51 16.82 6.15
N ALA A 103 -14.43 16.38 5.29
CA ALA A 103 -15.67 15.76 5.73
C ALA A 103 -15.36 14.50 6.55
N ALA A 104 -15.99 14.40 7.72
CA ALA A 104 -15.90 13.21 8.56
C ALA A 104 -16.71 12.08 7.95
N LYS A 105 -16.30 10.83 8.22
CA LYS A 105 -17.07 9.63 7.90
C LYS A 105 -17.89 9.18 9.11
N GLY A 106 -19.00 8.48 8.83
CA GLY A 106 -19.99 8.18 9.85
C GLY A 106 -19.56 7.18 10.91
N GLU A 107 -18.62 6.27 10.61
CA GLU A 107 -18.26 5.19 11.54
C GLU A 107 -17.15 5.60 12.51
N ASP A 108 -16.06 6.14 12.01
CA ASP A 108 -14.89 6.51 12.83
C ASP A 108 -14.83 7.99 13.20
N ASN A 109 -15.67 8.81 12.61
CA ASN A 109 -15.76 10.26 12.77
C ASN A 109 -14.45 11.02 12.48
N PHE A 110 -13.53 10.41 11.76
CA PHE A 110 -12.33 11.08 11.27
C PHE A 110 -12.56 11.73 9.91
N ALA A 111 -11.94 12.90 9.70
CA ALA A 111 -11.90 13.51 8.38
C ALA A 111 -11.25 12.54 7.36
N LYS A 112 -11.80 12.44 6.14
CA LYS A 112 -11.27 11.62 5.05
C LYS A 112 -9.80 11.96 4.71
N ALA A 113 -9.38 13.20 5.02
CA ALA A 113 -8.00 13.67 4.87
C ALA A 113 -7.04 13.17 5.97
N THR A 114 -7.55 12.70 7.13
CA THR A 114 -6.71 12.23 8.23
C THR A 114 -6.30 10.77 8.00
N ASP A 115 -5.04 10.56 7.63
CA ASP A 115 -4.48 9.22 7.48
C ASP A 115 -4.14 8.59 8.84
N ILE A 116 -3.51 9.36 9.74
CA ILE A 116 -3.02 8.86 11.02
C ILE A 116 -3.35 9.86 12.12
N MET A 117 -3.92 9.37 13.20
CA MET A 117 -4.09 10.05 14.48
C MET A 117 -4.06 9.00 15.58
N MET A 118 -2.87 8.76 16.14
CA MET A 118 -2.65 7.65 17.05
C MET A 118 -1.74 8.03 18.20
N VAL A 119 -1.90 7.28 19.29
CA VAL A 119 -1.05 7.31 20.47
C VAL A 119 -0.51 5.90 20.71
N GLY A 120 0.75 5.79 21.10
CA GLY A 120 1.37 4.53 21.46
C GLY A 120 2.05 4.59 22.82
N TYR A 121 2.12 3.45 23.49
CA TYR A 121 2.74 3.29 24.79
C TYR A 121 3.62 2.05 24.84
N ASN A 122 4.90 2.23 25.13
CA ASN A 122 5.86 1.15 25.37
C ASN A 122 5.74 0.70 26.82
N LEU A 123 5.08 -0.43 27.08
CA LEU A 123 4.99 -0.99 28.44
C LEU A 123 6.38 -1.35 28.95
N ASN A 124 7.19 -1.94 28.08
CA ASN A 124 8.59 -2.27 28.29
C ASN A 124 9.30 -2.40 26.93
N ASP A 125 10.58 -2.79 26.91
CA ASP A 125 11.38 -2.94 25.68
C ASP A 125 10.86 -4.00 24.70
N LYS A 126 9.95 -4.87 25.14
CA LYS A 126 9.41 -5.95 24.33
C LYS A 126 7.94 -5.76 23.92
N LEU A 127 7.18 -5.00 24.67
CA LEU A 127 5.72 -4.89 24.48
C LEU A 127 5.30 -3.44 24.29
N SER A 128 4.67 -3.14 23.16
CA SER A 128 4.11 -1.85 22.80
C SER A 128 2.63 -1.97 22.46
N LEU A 129 1.84 -0.99 22.89
CA LEU A 129 0.43 -0.84 22.54
C LEU A 129 0.24 0.46 21.75
N MET A 130 -0.61 0.44 20.74
CA MET A 130 -0.98 1.60 19.93
C MET A 130 -2.49 1.66 19.77
N GLY A 131 -3.06 2.85 19.72
CA GLY A 131 -4.50 3.04 19.52
C GLY A 131 -4.79 4.34 18.78
N GLY A 132 -5.89 4.35 18.03
CA GLY A 132 -6.34 5.45 17.19
C GLY A 132 -6.44 5.07 15.73
N LYS A 133 -6.50 6.07 14.84
CA LYS A 133 -6.48 5.83 13.39
C LYS A 133 -5.05 5.66 12.91
N MET A 134 -4.78 4.55 12.24
CA MET A 134 -3.44 4.23 11.74
C MET A 134 -3.50 3.37 10.48
N CYS A 135 -2.37 3.24 9.80
CA CYS A 135 -2.25 2.26 8.72
C CYS A 135 -2.35 0.85 9.32
N GLN A 136 -3.23 0.03 8.79
CA GLN A 136 -3.35 -1.37 9.18
C GLN A 136 -2.02 -2.11 8.96
N ILE A 137 -1.71 -3.06 9.84
CA ILE A 137 -0.42 -3.77 9.86
C ILE A 137 -0.38 -4.96 8.90
N TRP A 138 -0.89 -4.77 7.68
CA TRP A 138 -0.95 -5.83 6.68
C TRP A 138 0.42 -6.39 6.27
N GLY A 139 1.52 -5.73 6.58
CA GLY A 139 2.86 -6.20 6.20
C GLY A 139 3.15 -6.01 4.71
N GLY A 140 4.17 -6.74 4.21
CA GLY A 140 4.75 -6.43 2.91
C GLY A 140 5.62 -5.17 2.95
N PHE A 141 6.47 -4.99 1.96
CA PHE A 141 7.35 -3.83 1.88
C PHE A 141 6.68 -2.68 1.12
N GLU A 142 5.84 -2.96 0.12
CA GLU A 142 5.08 -1.94 -0.58
C GLU A 142 4.09 -1.24 0.34
N PHE A 143 3.40 -2.01 1.19
CA PHE A 143 2.41 -1.49 2.13
C PHE A 143 3.02 -0.54 3.16
N ASP A 144 4.22 -0.85 3.63
CA ASP A 144 4.94 -0.09 4.64
C ASP A 144 5.76 1.07 4.05
N GLU A 145 5.87 1.14 2.72
CA GLU A 145 6.67 2.17 2.09
C GLU A 145 6.04 3.56 2.27
N ASN A 146 6.87 4.54 2.59
CA ASN A 146 6.38 5.91 2.69
C ASN A 146 5.86 6.38 1.32
N PRO A 147 4.60 6.82 1.22
CA PRO A 147 3.99 7.25 -0.04
C PRO A 147 4.78 8.32 -0.81
N MET A 148 5.70 9.02 -0.15
CA MET A 148 6.59 9.98 -0.81
C MET A 148 7.54 9.32 -1.83
N TYR A 149 7.82 8.03 -1.69
CA TYR A 149 8.76 7.29 -2.55
C TYR A 149 8.06 6.34 -3.53
N ILE A 150 6.72 6.44 -3.62
CA ILE A 150 5.90 5.64 -4.51
C ILE A 150 5.48 6.48 -5.73
N TYR A 151 5.74 5.99 -6.92
CA TYR A 151 5.24 6.57 -8.18
C TYR A 151 3.87 6.00 -8.55
N GLN A 152 3.69 4.70 -8.35
CA GLN A 152 2.45 3.97 -8.52
C GLN A 152 2.44 2.77 -7.58
N TYR A 153 1.34 2.54 -6.87
CA TYR A 153 1.10 1.32 -6.11
C TYR A 153 0.68 0.17 -7.04
N SER A 154 0.71 -1.05 -6.52
CA SER A 154 -0.03 -2.17 -7.09
C SER A 154 -1.53 -1.90 -7.05
N ASP A 155 -2.30 -2.53 -7.93
CA ASP A 155 -3.75 -2.34 -7.99
C ASP A 155 -4.42 -2.66 -6.66
N MET A 156 -3.98 -3.73 -5.97
CA MET A 156 -4.52 -4.10 -4.66
C MET A 156 -4.29 -3.00 -3.62
N VAL A 157 -3.08 -2.44 -3.53
CA VAL A 157 -2.77 -1.40 -2.52
C VAL A 157 -3.42 -0.07 -2.87
N ASP A 158 -3.52 0.27 -4.17
CA ASP A 158 -4.09 1.55 -4.62
C ASP A 158 -5.61 1.62 -4.39
N ASN A 159 -6.29 0.47 -4.51
CA ASN A 159 -7.74 0.35 -4.31
C ASN A 159 -8.15 -0.03 -2.88
N MET A 160 -7.21 -0.19 -1.96
CA MET A 160 -7.50 -0.57 -0.58
C MET A 160 -7.56 0.65 0.34
N ASP A 161 -8.66 0.82 1.08
CA ASP A 161 -8.69 1.75 2.21
C ASP A 161 -8.04 1.04 3.41
N ASN A 162 -6.90 1.54 3.85
CA ASN A 162 -6.02 0.88 4.81
C ASN A 162 -5.68 1.72 6.04
N PHE A 163 -6.32 2.89 6.20
CA PHE A 163 -6.17 3.73 7.39
C PHE A 163 -7.42 3.61 8.24
N MET A 164 -7.39 2.77 9.27
CA MET A 164 -8.54 2.43 10.10
C MET A 164 -8.32 2.80 11.56
N ALA A 165 -9.41 3.11 12.25
CA ALA A 165 -9.42 3.25 13.70
C ALA A 165 -9.35 1.87 14.35
N GLY A 166 -8.44 1.69 15.31
CA GLY A 166 -8.22 0.40 15.95
C GLY A 166 -7.16 0.43 17.04
N VAL A 167 -6.76 -0.77 17.44
CA VAL A 167 -5.72 -1.01 18.44
C VAL A 167 -4.74 -2.06 17.94
N VAL A 168 -3.47 -1.87 18.27
CA VAL A 168 -2.38 -2.79 17.93
C VAL A 168 -1.59 -3.12 19.19
N ALA A 169 -1.31 -4.41 19.39
CA ALA A 169 -0.32 -4.88 20.35
C ALA A 169 0.85 -5.51 19.59
N SER A 170 2.06 -5.08 19.89
CA SER A 170 3.30 -5.57 19.28
C SER A 170 4.23 -6.14 20.34
N TYR A 171 4.71 -7.37 20.13
CA TYR A 171 5.61 -8.07 21.02
C TYR A 171 6.90 -8.50 20.31
N LYS A 172 8.04 -8.09 20.86
CA LYS A 172 9.40 -8.44 20.42
C LYS A 172 10.00 -9.51 21.36
N PRO A 173 9.87 -10.80 21.08
CA PRO A 173 10.51 -11.85 21.91
C PRO A 173 12.02 -11.69 21.93
N VAL A 174 12.61 -11.33 20.80
CA VAL A 174 14.02 -10.96 20.61
C VAL A 174 14.11 -9.72 19.72
N PRO A 175 15.23 -8.96 19.73
CA PRO A 175 15.35 -7.69 18.99
C PRO A 175 15.09 -7.78 17.48
N THR A 176 15.31 -8.95 16.89
CA THR A 176 15.18 -9.18 15.44
C THR A 176 13.86 -9.82 15.01
N GLN A 177 12.95 -10.07 15.94
CA GLN A 177 11.66 -10.72 15.67
C GLN A 177 10.52 -9.96 16.35
N GLU A 178 9.45 -9.75 15.66
CA GLU A 178 8.26 -9.06 16.17
C GLU A 178 6.99 -9.77 15.71
N ILE A 179 6.08 -9.97 16.62
CA ILE A 179 4.72 -10.43 16.35
C ILE A 179 3.78 -9.31 16.77
N ALA A 180 2.87 -8.92 15.89
CA ALA A 180 1.88 -7.91 16.20
C ALA A 180 0.46 -8.40 15.86
N VAL A 181 -0.50 -7.95 16.65
CA VAL A 181 -1.92 -8.22 16.46
C VAL A 181 -2.65 -6.90 16.39
N GLU A 182 -3.52 -6.75 15.41
CA GLU A 182 -4.41 -5.60 15.24
C GLU A 182 -5.86 -6.03 15.30
N VAL A 183 -6.68 -5.20 15.96
CA VAL A 183 -8.14 -5.21 15.83
C VAL A 183 -8.54 -3.78 15.46
N SER A 184 -9.17 -3.62 14.30
CA SER A 184 -9.59 -2.32 13.78
C SER A 184 -10.96 -2.40 13.13
N ASN A 185 -11.57 -1.24 12.82
CA ASN A 185 -12.78 -1.19 12.02
C ASN A 185 -12.55 -1.83 10.65
N ALA A 186 -13.59 -2.44 10.10
CA ALA A 186 -13.55 -2.94 8.73
C ALA A 186 -13.70 -1.80 7.70
N ASN A 187 -14.41 -0.73 8.05
CA ASN A 187 -14.69 0.41 7.18
C ASN A 187 -14.50 1.71 7.97
N ASN A 188 -14.16 2.81 7.31
CA ASN A 188 -14.08 4.15 7.90
C ASN A 188 -15.45 4.81 8.02
N GLY A 189 -16.34 4.56 7.07
CA GLY A 189 -17.70 5.03 7.04
C GLY A 189 -18.71 3.93 7.27
N GLN A 190 -19.99 4.30 7.29
CA GLN A 190 -21.05 3.31 7.22
C GLN A 190 -20.99 2.57 5.88
N LEU A 191 -21.60 1.40 5.81
CA LEU A 191 -21.52 0.54 4.64
C LEU A 191 -21.99 1.25 3.34
N ASN A 192 -23.05 2.06 3.43
CA ASN A 192 -23.57 2.87 2.34
C ASN A 192 -22.66 4.05 1.96
N GLU A 193 -21.87 4.59 2.90
CA GLU A 193 -20.88 5.64 2.61
C GLU A 193 -19.65 5.11 1.87
N ASP A 194 -19.26 3.87 2.16
CA ASP A 194 -18.06 3.26 1.58
C ASP A 194 -18.35 2.53 0.26
N TYR A 195 -19.58 2.01 0.09
CA TYR A 195 -19.95 1.20 -1.07
C TYR A 195 -21.15 1.72 -1.88
N GLY A 196 -21.83 2.80 -1.45
CA GLY A 196 -22.97 3.40 -2.13
C GLY A 196 -24.34 3.05 -1.54
N ASN A 197 -25.35 3.85 -1.84
CA ASN A 197 -26.67 3.78 -1.20
C ASN A 197 -27.49 2.53 -1.56
N PHE A 198 -27.26 1.92 -2.71
CA PHE A 198 -27.97 0.71 -3.18
C PHE A 198 -27.00 -0.45 -3.24
N LEU A 199 -26.37 -0.75 -2.12
CA LEU A 199 -25.38 -1.79 -2.05
C LEU A 199 -26.01 -3.16 -2.23
N MET A 200 -25.76 -3.77 -3.38
CA MET A 200 -26.25 -5.06 -3.76
C MET A 200 -25.09 -6.02 -4.05
N ALA A 201 -25.21 -7.26 -3.62
CA ALA A 201 -24.28 -8.32 -3.96
C ALA A 201 -24.70 -8.98 -5.27
N LEU A 202 -23.77 -9.12 -6.20
CA LEU A 202 -23.95 -9.73 -7.49
C LEU A 202 -23.33 -11.13 -7.51
N GLY A 203 -24.16 -12.13 -7.73
CA GLY A 203 -23.79 -13.53 -7.76
C GLY A 203 -23.88 -14.19 -9.13
N PRO A 204 -23.72 -15.53 -9.18
CA PRO A 204 -23.93 -16.31 -10.38
C PRO A 204 -25.38 -16.17 -10.88
N ASN A 205 -25.59 -16.42 -12.20
CA ASN A 205 -26.92 -16.34 -12.85
C ASN A 205 -27.60 -14.97 -12.67
N HIS A 206 -26.85 -13.90 -12.56
CA HIS A 206 -27.34 -12.52 -12.36
C HIS A 206 -28.16 -12.34 -11.06
N GLU A 207 -27.94 -13.19 -10.06
CA GLU A 207 -28.57 -13.04 -8.76
C GLU A 207 -28.12 -11.75 -8.10
N ILE A 208 -29.06 -10.90 -7.73
CA ILE A 208 -28.82 -9.64 -7.01
C ILE A 208 -29.52 -9.73 -5.65
N GLU A 209 -28.74 -9.56 -4.57
CA GLU A 209 -29.27 -9.60 -3.21
C GLU A 209 -28.81 -8.38 -2.41
N PRO A 210 -29.66 -7.83 -1.51
CA PRO A 210 -29.26 -6.68 -0.69
C PRO A 210 -28.15 -7.07 0.29
N ILE A 211 -27.17 -6.20 0.44
CA ILE A 211 -26.09 -6.33 1.43
C ILE A 211 -26.52 -5.62 2.71
N ARG A 212 -26.43 -6.32 3.83
CA ARG A 212 -26.77 -5.79 5.15
C ARG A 212 -25.50 -5.50 5.96
N PRO A 213 -25.49 -4.43 6.76
CA PRO A 213 -24.39 -4.14 7.68
C PRO A 213 -24.14 -5.30 8.63
N ALA A 214 -22.89 -5.60 8.93
CA ALA A 214 -22.52 -6.53 9.99
C ALA A 214 -22.70 -5.87 11.36
N ASN A 215 -23.08 -6.66 12.37
CA ASN A 215 -23.20 -6.17 13.75
C ASN A 215 -21.84 -5.76 14.35
N HIS A 216 -20.76 -6.39 13.90
CA HIS A 216 -19.38 -6.13 14.35
C HIS A 216 -18.45 -6.11 13.15
N PRO A 217 -18.39 -4.99 12.37
CA PRO A 217 -17.55 -4.87 11.20
C PRO A 217 -16.10 -4.62 11.60
N LEU A 218 -15.41 -5.67 12.02
CA LEU A 218 -14.02 -5.60 12.49
C LEU A 218 -13.08 -6.34 11.54
N THR A 219 -11.85 -5.84 11.49
CA THR A 219 -10.68 -6.47 10.90
C THR A 219 -9.77 -7.00 12.01
N PHE A 220 -9.30 -8.21 11.83
CA PHE A 220 -8.29 -8.84 12.67
C PHE A 220 -7.07 -9.17 11.83
N ILE A 221 -5.86 -8.73 12.24
CA ILE A 221 -4.61 -8.97 11.54
C ILE A 221 -3.59 -9.55 12.52
N LEU A 222 -2.93 -10.63 12.10
CA LEU A 222 -1.71 -11.15 12.70
C LEU A 222 -0.53 -10.84 11.77
N ASN A 223 0.50 -10.21 12.30
CA ASN A 223 1.68 -9.80 11.55
C ASN A 223 2.95 -10.34 12.22
N TRP A 224 3.89 -10.82 11.41
CA TRP A 224 5.22 -11.21 11.84
C TRP A 224 6.28 -10.50 11.00
N ASN A 225 7.19 -9.81 11.68
CA ASN A 225 8.35 -9.16 11.09
C ASN A 225 9.62 -9.83 11.59
N GLY A 226 10.53 -10.13 10.68
CA GLY A 226 11.80 -10.76 11.01
C GLY A 226 12.97 -10.08 10.32
N SER A 227 14.12 -10.11 10.99
CA SER A 227 15.39 -9.66 10.46
C SER A 227 16.46 -10.72 10.68
N PHE A 228 17.26 -10.98 9.66
CA PHE A 228 18.24 -12.05 9.61
C PHE A 228 19.56 -11.53 9.02
N PHE A 229 20.67 -12.21 9.36
CA PHE A 229 22.00 -11.95 8.81
C PHE A 229 22.44 -10.48 8.98
N ASN A 230 22.29 -9.91 10.18
CA ASN A 230 22.59 -8.52 10.48
C ASN A 230 21.82 -7.56 9.54
N ASP A 231 20.49 -7.70 9.51
CA ASP A 231 19.53 -6.90 8.73
C ASP A 231 19.66 -7.01 7.19
N LYS A 232 20.50 -7.90 6.68
CA LYS A 232 20.64 -8.09 5.23
C LYS A 232 19.44 -8.75 4.58
N PHE A 233 18.69 -9.55 5.32
CA PHE A 233 17.46 -10.17 4.86
C PHE A 233 16.35 -9.91 5.86
N GLN A 234 15.20 -9.41 5.38
CA GLN A 234 14.07 -9.05 6.22
C GLN A 234 12.78 -9.65 5.67
N THR A 235 11.87 -10.00 6.57
CA THR A 235 10.53 -10.52 6.25
C THR A 235 9.46 -9.64 6.87
N ARG A 236 8.30 -9.53 6.19
CA ARG A 236 7.08 -8.90 6.68
C ARG A 236 5.90 -9.71 6.20
N TRP A 237 5.43 -10.60 7.04
CA TRP A 237 4.35 -11.51 6.73
C TRP A 237 3.13 -11.21 7.57
N SER A 238 1.97 -11.34 6.98
CA SER A 238 0.71 -11.19 7.70
C SER A 238 -0.38 -12.06 7.13
N TRP A 239 -1.32 -12.36 7.98
CA TRP A 239 -2.62 -12.89 7.61
C TRP A 239 -3.69 -12.15 8.41
N GLY A 240 -4.84 -11.92 7.79
CA GLY A 240 -5.95 -11.30 8.49
C GLY A 240 -7.30 -11.61 7.85
N THR A 241 -8.35 -11.32 8.61
CA THR A 241 -9.73 -11.45 8.20
C THR A 241 -10.49 -10.18 8.52
N GLN A 242 -11.42 -9.82 7.63
CA GLN A 242 -12.24 -8.62 7.73
C GLN A 242 -13.70 -8.98 7.57
N LYS A 243 -14.52 -8.61 8.54
CA LYS A 243 -15.97 -8.77 8.49
C LYS A 243 -16.57 -7.56 7.76
N GLN A 244 -16.87 -7.71 6.46
CA GLN A 244 -17.32 -6.60 5.62
C GLN A 244 -18.82 -6.30 5.79
N ALA A 245 -19.65 -7.33 5.78
CA ALA A 245 -21.11 -7.24 5.87
C ALA A 245 -21.68 -8.49 6.55
N GLU A 246 -22.97 -8.52 6.77
CA GLU A 246 -23.67 -9.72 7.28
C GLU A 246 -23.42 -10.91 6.35
N GLY A 247 -22.94 -12.04 6.90
CA GLY A 247 -22.61 -13.23 6.13
C GLY A 247 -21.37 -13.09 5.20
N ARG A 248 -20.70 -11.93 5.11
CA ARG A 248 -19.59 -11.68 4.20
C ARG A 248 -18.30 -11.32 4.95
N SER A 249 -17.26 -12.07 4.67
CA SER A 249 -15.93 -11.83 5.23
C SER A 249 -14.87 -11.98 4.16
N SER A 250 -13.80 -11.17 4.25
CA SER A 250 -12.62 -11.27 3.40
C SER A 250 -11.44 -11.78 4.20
N GLN A 251 -10.50 -12.42 3.52
CA GLN A 251 -9.21 -12.82 4.07
C GLN A 251 -8.11 -12.29 3.18
N MET A 252 -6.97 -11.97 3.79
CA MET A 252 -5.79 -11.56 3.04
C MET A 252 -4.54 -12.17 3.64
N LEU A 253 -3.63 -12.62 2.78
CA LEU A 253 -2.28 -13.09 3.11
C LEU A 253 -1.26 -12.22 2.39
N ILE A 254 -0.28 -11.71 3.12
CA ILE A 254 0.85 -10.99 2.53
C ILE A 254 2.16 -11.63 2.99
N LEU A 255 3.06 -11.84 2.03
CA LEU A 255 4.38 -12.43 2.25
C LEU A 255 5.42 -11.51 1.59
N GLY A 256 6.09 -10.69 2.40
CA GLY A 256 7.12 -9.76 1.93
C GLY A 256 8.53 -10.22 2.34
N GLN A 257 9.48 -10.18 1.39
CA GLN A 257 10.90 -10.47 1.60
C GLN A 257 11.75 -9.36 1.01
N ARG A 258 12.77 -8.92 1.74
CA ARG A 258 13.68 -7.87 1.31
C ARG A 258 15.13 -8.26 1.51
N LEU A 259 15.90 -8.16 0.44
CA LEU A 259 17.36 -8.10 0.48
C LEU A 259 17.77 -6.63 0.75
N ASN A 260 18.59 -6.41 1.77
CA ASN A 260 18.93 -5.11 2.28
C ASN A 260 20.45 -4.94 2.35
N LEU A 261 21.07 -4.55 1.23
CA LEU A 261 22.50 -4.29 1.12
C LEU A 261 22.79 -2.78 1.12
N PRO A 262 24.00 -2.34 1.46
CA PRO A 262 24.33 -0.91 1.63
C PRO A 262 23.97 0.02 0.46
N LYS A 263 24.01 -0.44 -0.78
CA LYS A 263 23.68 0.36 -1.97
C LYS A 263 22.57 -0.24 -2.81
N LEU A 264 22.03 -1.39 -2.39
CA LEU A 264 21.04 -2.13 -3.13
C LEU A 264 19.98 -2.66 -2.18
N GLN A 265 18.75 -2.23 -2.38
CA GLN A 265 17.60 -2.82 -1.72
C GLN A 265 16.68 -3.43 -2.78
N TRP A 266 16.27 -4.66 -2.53
CA TRP A 266 15.38 -5.37 -3.42
C TRP A 266 14.35 -6.13 -2.59
N TYR A 267 13.08 -5.86 -2.84
CA TYR A 267 12.03 -6.64 -2.22
C TYR A 267 11.14 -7.35 -3.23
N VAL A 268 10.52 -8.40 -2.77
CA VAL A 268 9.45 -9.13 -3.45
C VAL A 268 8.33 -9.34 -2.44
N ASP A 269 7.13 -8.89 -2.79
CA ASP A 269 5.91 -9.11 -2.04
C ASP A 269 4.94 -9.98 -2.85
N TYR A 270 4.27 -10.89 -2.17
CA TYR A 270 3.06 -11.54 -2.64
C TYR A 270 1.90 -11.08 -1.77
N MET A 271 0.79 -10.71 -2.39
CA MET A 271 -0.46 -10.38 -1.73
C MET A 271 -1.57 -11.20 -2.36
N GLY A 272 -2.29 -11.98 -1.54
CA GLY A 272 -3.47 -12.74 -1.95
C GLY A 272 -4.68 -12.30 -1.13
N ALA A 273 -5.80 -11.98 -1.79
CA ALA A 273 -7.06 -11.65 -1.13
C ALA A 273 -8.19 -12.55 -1.63
N TRP A 274 -9.02 -12.99 -0.71
CA TRP A 274 -10.22 -13.80 -0.95
C TRP A 274 -11.40 -13.05 -0.34
N ASP A 275 -12.07 -12.29 -1.15
CA ASP A 275 -13.10 -11.35 -0.72
C ASP A 275 -14.49 -12.00 -0.85
N GLY A 276 -15.21 -12.14 0.26
CA GLY A 276 -16.59 -12.59 0.25
C GLY A 276 -17.55 -11.59 -0.42
N MET A 277 -17.13 -10.33 -0.46
CA MET A 277 -17.69 -9.25 -1.26
C MET A 277 -16.52 -8.44 -1.80
N ASP A 278 -16.56 -8.02 -3.07
CA ASP A 278 -15.50 -7.27 -3.74
C ASP A 278 -15.11 -6.00 -2.96
N ARG A 279 -14.11 -6.13 -2.09
CA ARG A 279 -13.63 -5.07 -1.21
C ARG A 279 -12.84 -4.01 -1.97
N LEU A 280 -12.04 -4.43 -2.95
CA LEU A 280 -11.22 -3.54 -3.75
C LEU A 280 -12.04 -2.80 -4.82
N GLY A 281 -13.20 -3.33 -5.18
CA GLY A 281 -14.08 -2.76 -6.18
C GLY A 281 -13.57 -2.90 -7.62
N ILE A 282 -12.42 -3.51 -7.86
CA ILE A 282 -11.81 -3.65 -9.19
C ILE A 282 -12.69 -4.53 -10.08
N ALA A 283 -13.04 -5.72 -9.61
CA ALA A 283 -13.86 -6.64 -10.40
C ALA A 283 -15.24 -6.04 -10.70
N SER A 284 -15.84 -5.38 -9.72
CA SER A 284 -17.19 -4.81 -9.85
C SER A 284 -17.19 -3.59 -10.76
N SER A 285 -16.22 -2.70 -10.65
CA SER A 285 -16.14 -1.49 -11.50
C SER A 285 -15.85 -1.82 -12.96
N GLU A 286 -15.04 -2.84 -13.23
CA GLU A 286 -14.68 -3.23 -14.59
C GLU A 286 -15.70 -4.19 -15.22
N GLY A 287 -16.24 -5.15 -14.45
CA GLY A 287 -16.97 -6.29 -15.00
C GLY A 287 -18.49 -6.29 -14.79
N ALA A 288 -19.04 -5.53 -13.83
CA ALA A 288 -20.46 -5.64 -13.51
C ALA A 288 -21.38 -5.20 -14.67
N SER A 289 -21.05 -4.08 -15.34
CA SER A 289 -21.84 -3.59 -16.48
C SER A 289 -21.88 -4.57 -17.65
N VAL A 290 -20.73 -5.19 -17.94
CA VAL A 290 -20.66 -6.18 -19.02
C VAL A 290 -21.37 -7.49 -18.65
N TYR A 291 -21.24 -7.93 -17.39
CA TYR A 291 -21.94 -9.13 -16.92
C TYR A 291 -23.46 -8.95 -16.90
N LEU A 292 -23.94 -7.74 -16.65
CA LEU A 292 -25.38 -7.41 -16.61
C LEU A 292 -25.91 -6.86 -17.93
N SER A 293 -25.10 -6.80 -19.00
CA SER A 293 -25.50 -6.20 -20.30
C SER A 293 -26.69 -6.84 -20.97
N ASP A 294 -26.93 -8.13 -20.71
CA ASP A 294 -28.04 -8.90 -21.29
C ASP A 294 -29.29 -8.96 -20.36
N VAL A 295 -29.28 -8.16 -19.25
CA VAL A 295 -30.37 -8.12 -18.25
C VAL A 295 -30.94 -6.71 -18.19
N GLU A 296 -32.28 -6.60 -18.23
CA GLU A 296 -32.97 -5.31 -18.02
C GLU A 296 -32.86 -4.89 -16.55
N ILE A 297 -31.92 -4.02 -16.24
CA ILE A 297 -31.64 -3.46 -14.89
C ILE A 297 -31.43 -1.95 -15.02
N GLU A 298 -31.90 -1.19 -14.05
CA GLU A 298 -31.66 0.25 -13.99
C GLU A 298 -30.16 0.57 -13.89
N ASP A 299 -29.66 1.50 -14.70
CA ASP A 299 -28.24 1.91 -14.75
C ASP A 299 -27.68 2.31 -13.38
N GLU A 300 -28.50 2.94 -12.54
CA GLU A 300 -28.11 3.32 -11.18
C GLU A 300 -27.80 2.09 -10.31
N LEU A 301 -28.51 0.99 -10.50
CA LEU A 301 -28.26 -0.24 -9.77
C LEU A 301 -26.97 -0.91 -10.23
N VAL A 302 -26.68 -0.90 -11.53
CA VAL A 302 -25.44 -1.48 -12.10
C VAL A 302 -24.18 -0.84 -11.50
N GLN A 303 -24.21 0.45 -11.22
CA GLN A 303 -23.07 1.17 -10.63
C GLN A 303 -22.84 0.84 -9.15
N ASN A 304 -23.84 0.29 -8.46
CA ASN A 304 -23.83 0.06 -7.02
C ASN A 304 -23.76 -1.43 -6.63
N VAL A 305 -23.61 -2.34 -7.60
CA VAL A 305 -23.41 -3.76 -7.30
C VAL A 305 -21.96 -4.08 -6.96
N ARG A 306 -21.77 -5.10 -6.13
CA ARG A 306 -20.48 -5.69 -5.81
C ARG A 306 -20.50 -7.18 -6.04
N PHE A 307 -19.54 -7.72 -6.79
CA PHE A 307 -19.41 -9.16 -6.96
C PHE A 307 -19.18 -9.88 -5.64
N LYS A 308 -19.79 -11.06 -5.52
CA LYS A 308 -19.48 -12.03 -4.45
C LYS A 308 -18.26 -12.85 -4.83
N ASP A 309 -17.52 -13.32 -3.82
CA ASP A 309 -16.46 -14.32 -3.93
C ASP A 309 -15.37 -13.97 -4.96
N VAL A 310 -14.73 -12.85 -4.77
CA VAL A 310 -13.65 -12.35 -5.64
C VAL A 310 -12.28 -12.74 -5.08
N ASN A 311 -11.40 -13.19 -5.97
CA ASN A 311 -10.00 -13.49 -5.64
C ASN A 311 -9.08 -12.51 -6.35
N TYR A 312 -8.12 -11.96 -5.62
CA TYR A 312 -7.05 -11.12 -6.13
C TYR A 312 -5.68 -11.71 -5.76
N ASN A 313 -4.73 -11.59 -6.67
CA ASN A 313 -3.33 -11.87 -6.38
C ASN A 313 -2.46 -10.77 -6.99
N SER A 314 -1.47 -10.32 -6.22
CA SER A 314 -0.45 -9.36 -6.66
C SER A 314 0.93 -9.90 -6.33
N PHE A 315 1.81 -9.92 -7.33
CA PHE A 315 3.23 -10.14 -7.19
C PHE A 315 3.93 -8.82 -7.49
N ILE A 316 4.68 -8.33 -6.52
CA ILE A 316 5.29 -7.00 -6.57
C ILE A 316 6.79 -7.15 -6.34
N THR A 317 7.59 -6.49 -7.14
CA THR A 317 9.04 -6.41 -6.92
C THR A 317 9.52 -4.98 -7.10
N LYS A 318 10.41 -4.53 -6.23
CA LYS A 318 11.05 -3.21 -6.35
C LYS A 318 12.51 -3.28 -5.96
N LEU A 319 13.32 -2.64 -6.77
CA LEU A 319 14.76 -2.50 -6.59
C LEU A 319 15.11 -1.02 -6.50
N ASN A 320 15.89 -0.65 -5.50
CA ASN A 320 16.56 0.64 -5.37
C ASN A 320 18.07 0.42 -5.40
N TRP A 321 18.75 1.06 -6.34
CA TRP A 321 20.20 0.95 -6.52
C TRP A 321 20.85 2.31 -6.51
N GLN A 322 21.57 2.60 -5.43
CA GLN A 322 22.41 3.79 -5.30
C GLN A 322 23.72 3.57 -6.08
N PHE A 323 23.73 3.81 -7.38
CA PHE A 323 24.90 3.57 -8.23
C PHE A 323 25.98 4.65 -8.10
N ALA A 324 25.61 5.85 -7.61
CA ALA A 324 26.53 6.94 -7.30
C ALA A 324 26.09 7.70 -6.03
N PRO A 325 26.95 8.50 -5.37
CA PRO A 325 26.67 9.11 -4.06
C PRO A 325 25.40 9.93 -3.96
N LYS A 326 24.93 10.52 -5.07
CA LYS A 326 23.71 11.36 -5.13
C LYS A 326 22.65 10.80 -6.07
N TRP A 327 22.86 9.62 -6.62
CA TRP A 327 22.00 9.08 -7.64
C TRP A 327 21.45 7.71 -7.25
N ASN A 328 20.18 7.53 -7.44
CA ASN A 328 19.47 6.28 -7.26
C ASN A 328 18.72 5.91 -8.54
N LEU A 329 18.77 4.63 -8.90
CA LEU A 329 17.91 4.02 -9.89
C LEU A 329 16.88 3.18 -9.15
N MET A 330 15.61 3.47 -9.36
CA MET A 330 14.50 2.66 -8.89
C MET A 330 13.87 1.91 -10.06
N LEU A 331 13.65 0.62 -9.89
CA LEU A 331 12.87 -0.23 -10.80
C LEU A 331 11.79 -0.95 -10.02
N LYS A 332 10.59 -1.00 -10.58
CA LYS A 332 9.45 -1.71 -9.99
C LYS A 332 8.72 -2.51 -11.06
N GLY A 333 8.23 -3.69 -10.71
CA GLY A 333 7.36 -4.52 -11.54
C GLY A 333 6.22 -5.09 -10.70
N THR A 334 5.02 -5.16 -11.29
CA THR A 334 3.86 -5.83 -10.71
C THR A 334 3.22 -6.79 -11.70
N TYR A 335 2.72 -7.90 -11.20
CA TYR A 335 1.85 -8.82 -11.93
C TYR A 335 0.65 -9.12 -11.06
N GLU A 336 -0.56 -8.85 -11.56
CA GLU A 336 -1.76 -8.93 -10.76
C GLU A 336 -2.87 -9.67 -11.52
N THR A 337 -3.73 -10.35 -10.78
CA THR A 337 -4.86 -11.09 -11.35
C THR A 337 -6.12 -10.85 -10.53
N ALA A 338 -7.25 -10.85 -11.21
CA ALA A 338 -8.57 -10.85 -10.59
C ALA A 338 -9.47 -11.95 -11.17
N SER A 339 -10.29 -12.55 -10.31
CA SER A 339 -11.19 -13.64 -10.68
C SER A 339 -12.41 -13.64 -9.79
N VAL A 340 -13.60 -13.69 -10.35
CA VAL A 340 -14.85 -13.91 -9.62
C VAL A 340 -15.17 -15.40 -9.65
N LYS A 341 -15.39 -16.00 -8.47
CA LYS A 341 -15.77 -17.41 -8.38
C LYS A 341 -17.19 -17.62 -8.89
N ASN A 342 -17.45 -18.82 -9.41
CA ASN A 342 -18.78 -19.27 -9.80
C ASN A 342 -19.45 -18.45 -10.92
N ILE A 343 -18.74 -17.53 -11.56
CA ILE A 343 -19.16 -16.79 -12.75
C ILE A 343 -18.16 -17.10 -13.86
N GLU A 344 -18.51 -17.98 -14.79
CA GLU A 344 -17.58 -18.49 -15.80
C GLU A 344 -17.00 -17.38 -16.69
N MET A 345 -17.80 -16.36 -17.02
CA MET A 345 -17.37 -15.18 -17.78
C MET A 345 -16.31 -14.38 -17.04
N MET A 346 -16.39 -14.31 -15.71
CA MET A 346 -15.51 -13.51 -14.85
C MET A 346 -14.40 -14.34 -14.19
N LYS A 347 -14.24 -15.61 -14.55
CA LYS A 347 -13.19 -16.47 -14.05
C LYS A 347 -11.85 -16.13 -14.69
N ASN A 348 -10.86 -15.73 -13.86
CA ASN A 348 -9.55 -15.26 -14.33
C ASN A 348 -9.68 -14.17 -15.41
N PHE A 349 -10.64 -13.29 -15.25
CA PHE A 349 -11.02 -12.34 -16.30
C PHE A 349 -9.97 -11.27 -16.56
N ARG A 350 -9.13 -10.94 -15.58
CA ARG A 350 -8.19 -9.84 -15.63
C ARG A 350 -6.78 -10.27 -15.25
N LYS A 351 -5.81 -9.81 -16.03
CA LYS A 351 -4.38 -9.83 -15.72
C LYS A 351 -3.83 -8.43 -15.96
N SER A 352 -3.06 -7.89 -15.02
CA SER A 352 -2.37 -6.63 -15.24
C SER A 352 -0.86 -6.76 -15.00
N PHE A 353 -0.11 -6.00 -15.76
CA PHE A 353 1.34 -5.90 -15.70
C PHE A 353 1.70 -4.43 -15.53
N GLY A 354 2.24 -4.08 -14.37
CA GLY A 354 2.74 -2.75 -14.11
C GLY A 354 4.27 -2.72 -14.09
N TRP A 355 4.85 -1.62 -14.57
CA TRP A 355 6.28 -1.36 -14.46
C TRP A 355 6.54 0.11 -14.19
N ALA A 356 7.59 0.39 -13.45
CA ALA A 356 8.07 1.74 -13.24
C ALA A 356 9.60 1.75 -13.18
N GLY A 357 10.18 2.78 -13.75
CA GLY A 357 11.60 3.09 -13.62
C GLY A 357 11.78 4.56 -13.32
N SER A 358 12.67 4.91 -12.40
CA SER A 358 13.00 6.30 -12.14
C SER A 358 14.49 6.51 -11.90
N LEU A 359 14.99 7.62 -12.43
CA LEU A 359 16.27 8.17 -12.10
C LEU A 359 16.07 9.30 -11.09
N GLU A 360 16.68 9.16 -9.92
CA GLU A 360 16.50 10.06 -8.80
C GLU A 360 17.82 10.74 -8.42
N TYR A 361 17.79 12.05 -8.28
CA TYR A 361 18.93 12.87 -7.85
C TYR A 361 18.64 13.49 -6.49
N TYR A 362 19.54 13.27 -5.54
CA TYR A 362 19.51 13.79 -4.18
C TYR A 362 20.60 14.84 -4.00
N PRO A 363 20.30 16.14 -4.16
CA PRO A 363 21.31 17.20 -4.06
C PRO A 363 21.90 17.33 -2.65
N ASP A 364 21.08 17.04 -1.61
CA ASP A 364 21.46 17.16 -0.21
C ASP A 364 21.74 15.78 0.43
N LYS A 365 22.65 15.78 1.41
CA LYS A 365 23.00 14.59 2.21
C LYS A 365 21.86 14.12 3.12
N THR A 366 20.93 15.01 3.50
CA THR A 366 19.77 14.68 4.34
C THR A 366 18.75 13.81 3.64
N GLN A 367 18.81 13.73 2.30
CA GLN A 367 17.86 13.00 1.44
C GLN A 367 16.38 13.46 1.58
N ASP A 368 16.17 14.62 2.18
CA ASP A 368 14.84 15.22 2.32
C ASP A 368 14.32 15.83 1.03
N PHE A 369 15.21 16.13 0.10
CA PHE A 369 14.88 16.68 -1.23
C PHE A 369 15.41 15.77 -2.34
N ARG A 370 14.58 15.47 -3.30
CA ARG A 370 14.98 14.80 -4.54
C ARG A 370 14.30 15.40 -5.76
N VAL A 371 14.99 15.35 -6.87
CA VAL A 371 14.45 15.56 -8.22
C VAL A 371 14.44 14.21 -8.92
N PHE A 372 13.42 13.93 -9.71
CA PHE A 372 13.29 12.65 -10.39
C PHE A 372 12.74 12.76 -11.80
N LEU A 373 13.17 11.86 -12.65
CA LEU A 373 12.54 11.53 -13.92
C LEU A 373 12.05 10.08 -13.81
N ALA A 374 10.76 9.87 -14.03
CA ALA A 374 10.15 8.55 -13.91
C ALA A 374 9.31 8.22 -15.17
N TYR A 375 9.33 6.93 -15.54
CA TYR A 375 8.40 6.35 -16.50
C TYR A 375 7.61 5.25 -15.81
N ILE A 376 6.29 5.30 -15.93
CA ILE A 376 5.35 4.36 -15.35
C ILE A 376 4.47 3.84 -16.49
N GLY A 377 4.30 2.52 -16.57
CA GLY A 377 3.43 1.90 -17.54
C GLY A 377 2.59 0.81 -16.90
N HIS A 378 1.39 0.60 -17.42
CA HIS A 378 0.49 -0.47 -17.03
C HIS A 378 -0.18 -1.05 -18.28
N LYS A 379 -0.28 -2.38 -18.33
CA LYS A 379 -1.03 -3.09 -19.35
C LYS A 379 -2.07 -3.98 -18.69
N TYR A 380 -3.31 -3.85 -19.14
CA TYR A 380 -4.45 -4.62 -18.68
C TYR A 380 -4.89 -5.56 -19.81
N ASN A 381 -4.93 -6.85 -19.52
CA ASN A 381 -5.37 -7.86 -20.45
C ASN A 381 -6.59 -8.59 -19.85
N TYR A 382 -7.61 -8.70 -20.64
CA TYR A 382 -8.84 -9.36 -20.25
C TYR A 382 -9.03 -10.68 -20.99
N SER A 383 -9.79 -11.60 -20.39
CA SER A 383 -10.12 -12.86 -21.06
C SER A 383 -11.16 -12.59 -22.16
N GLU A 384 -11.08 -13.28 -23.27
CA GLU A 384 -12.05 -13.17 -24.37
C GLU A 384 -13.51 -13.39 -23.91
N LYS A 385 -13.70 -14.17 -22.83
CA LYS A 385 -15.02 -14.45 -22.28
C LYS A 385 -15.71 -13.25 -21.64
N CYS A 386 -14.94 -12.28 -21.11
CA CYS A 386 -15.51 -11.16 -20.37
C CYS A 386 -15.90 -9.96 -21.24
N ARG A 387 -15.64 -10.01 -22.55
CA ARG A 387 -15.99 -8.96 -23.53
C ARG A 387 -15.47 -7.55 -23.17
N LEU A 388 -14.38 -7.48 -22.43
CA LEU A 388 -13.67 -6.24 -22.11
C LEU A 388 -12.45 -6.10 -23.01
N ASP A 389 -12.17 -4.89 -23.45
CA ASP A 389 -11.03 -4.61 -24.32
C ASP A 389 -9.75 -4.45 -23.51
N ASP A 390 -8.67 -5.04 -24.01
CA ASP A 390 -7.33 -4.80 -23.47
C ASP A 390 -6.98 -3.34 -23.64
N HIS A 391 -6.29 -2.77 -22.62
CA HIS A 391 -5.83 -1.39 -22.71
C HIS A 391 -4.50 -1.20 -21.98
N ASN A 392 -3.87 -0.05 -22.24
CA ASN A 392 -2.63 0.31 -21.57
C ASN A 392 -2.63 1.79 -21.12
N THR A 393 -1.87 2.04 -20.06
CA THR A 393 -1.63 3.39 -19.57
C THR A 393 -0.12 3.64 -19.47
N ASN A 394 0.31 4.84 -19.80
CA ASN A 394 1.70 5.25 -19.70
C ASN A 394 1.77 6.64 -19.08
N ARG A 395 2.83 6.90 -18.30
CA ARG A 395 3.05 8.22 -17.69
C ARG A 395 4.55 8.51 -17.59
N ILE A 396 4.95 9.65 -18.08
CA ILE A 396 6.29 10.22 -17.89
C ILE A 396 6.14 11.36 -16.88
N GLU A 397 6.99 11.39 -15.87
CA GLU A 397 6.98 12.42 -14.84
C GLU A 397 8.37 13.00 -14.65
N LEU A 398 8.48 14.33 -14.73
CA LEU A 398 9.61 15.09 -14.24
C LEU A 398 9.14 15.89 -13.02
N GLY A 399 9.72 15.63 -11.87
CA GLY A 399 9.20 16.21 -10.64
C GLY A 399 10.24 16.34 -9.54
N PHE A 400 9.77 16.86 -8.44
CA PHE A 400 10.53 16.93 -7.20
C PHE A 400 9.66 16.49 -6.01
N MET A 401 10.36 16.14 -4.95
CA MET A 401 9.77 15.85 -3.65
C MET A 401 10.62 16.46 -2.56
N TYR A 402 9.96 17.12 -1.62
CA TYR A 402 10.62 17.75 -0.49
C TYR A 402 9.89 17.46 0.82
N ARG A 403 10.63 16.95 1.78
CA ARG A 403 10.21 16.81 3.17
C ARG A 403 10.76 17.97 3.98
N ILE A 404 9.97 18.99 4.17
CA ILE A 404 10.34 20.21 4.88
C ILE A 404 10.23 19.91 6.38
N LYS A 405 11.34 20.06 7.10
CA LYS A 405 11.37 19.97 8.57
C LYS A 405 11.09 21.36 9.12
N CYS A 406 9.85 21.58 9.58
CA CYS A 406 9.42 22.89 10.07
C CYS A 406 9.88 23.13 11.51
N TYR A 407 9.91 22.06 12.33
CA TYR A 407 10.30 22.12 13.74
C TYR A 407 10.86 20.78 14.21
#